data_b0e5a3f47934bfb8ae83d267bbf6594b
#
_entry.id   b0e5a3f47934bfb8ae83d267bbf6594b
#
_cell.length_a   1.000
_cell.length_b   1.000
_cell.length_c   1.000
_cell.angle_alpha   90.00
_cell.angle_beta   90.00
_cell.angle_gamma   90.00
#
_symmetry.space_group_name_H-M   'P 1'
#
loop_
_entity.id
_entity.type
_entity.pdbx_description
1 polymer ?
#
loop_
_entity_poly.entity_id
_entity_poly.type
_entity_poly.pdbx_seq_one_letter_code
_entity_poly.pdbx_strand_id
1 'polypeptide(L)'
;LPAEKKGVQSYTIKLAALSNELSLINNTQTIFVDVIDGRKNVLIIANAPHPDISAIRQSIEINKNYSVKVRMVQDASPAEIQEAGLLILHQLPSLSNNARDLLKLVASKPVWYILGAQSNIPAFSALQSLVTLNSSGMMQEATAAIKTDFYAFTLSEGSRSKIINFGPLLTPFGN
;
A
#
# COMPACT_ATOMS: atom_id res chain seq x y z
N LEU A 1 -26.33 8.08 -0.97
CA LEU A 1 -26.26 7.92 0.49
C LEU A 1 -24.84 7.44 0.83
N PRO A 2 -24.08 8.16 1.68
CA PRO A 2 -22.78 7.69 2.12
C PRO A 2 -22.97 6.49 3.08
N ALA A 3 -22.25 5.41 2.81
CA ALA A 3 -22.21 4.23 3.66
C ALA A 3 -21.03 4.35 4.63
N GLU A 4 -21.28 4.83 5.85
CA GLU A 4 -20.21 5.15 6.82
C GLU A 4 -19.84 3.99 7.74
N LYS A 5 -20.74 3.00 7.90
CA LYS A 5 -20.57 1.87 8.83
C LYS A 5 -20.82 0.55 8.12
N LYS A 6 -19.96 -0.43 8.39
CA LYS A 6 -20.14 -1.82 7.95
C LYS A 6 -21.38 -2.47 8.58
N GLY A 7 -21.93 -3.46 7.87
CA GLY A 7 -23.05 -4.29 8.29
C GLY A 7 -24.38 -3.76 7.81
N VAL A 8 -25.45 -4.36 8.29
CA VAL A 8 -26.81 -4.04 7.87
C VAL A 8 -27.18 -2.65 8.40
N GLN A 9 -27.42 -1.72 7.49
CA GLN A 9 -27.89 -0.37 7.76
C GLN A 9 -29.33 -0.22 7.29
N SER A 10 -30.17 0.45 8.07
CA SER A 10 -31.54 0.78 7.70
C SER A 10 -31.63 2.22 7.20
N TYR A 11 -32.27 2.42 6.08
CA TYR A 11 -32.54 3.73 5.49
C TYR A 11 -34.04 3.91 5.34
N THR A 12 -34.57 5.03 5.83
CA THR A 12 -35.96 5.39 5.66
C THR A 12 -36.08 6.49 4.61
N ILE A 13 -36.73 6.17 3.51
CA ILE A 13 -37.05 7.10 2.42
C ILE A 13 -38.43 7.67 2.72
N LYS A 14 -38.54 8.98 2.73
CA LYS A 14 -39.82 9.69 2.93
C LYS A 14 -40.08 10.62 1.76
N LEU A 15 -41.28 10.54 1.21
CA LEU A 15 -41.80 11.50 0.24
C LEU A 15 -42.63 12.57 0.98
N ALA A 16 -42.48 13.79 0.53
CA ALA A 16 -43.34 14.87 1.04
C ALA A 16 -44.79 14.65 0.56
N ALA A 17 -45.76 14.78 1.47
CA ALA A 17 -47.16 14.67 1.11
C ALA A 17 -47.59 15.77 0.12
N LEU A 18 -48.39 15.40 -0.86
CA LEU A 18 -49.04 16.34 -1.77
C LEU A 18 -50.42 16.73 -1.21
N SER A 19 -50.90 17.94 -1.53
CA SER A 19 -52.13 18.52 -1.00
C SER A 19 -53.44 17.74 -1.27
N ASN A 20 -53.41 16.81 -2.23
CA ASN A 20 -54.59 15.99 -2.63
C ASN A 20 -54.28 14.50 -2.59
N GLU A 21 -53.38 14.05 -1.78
CA GLU A 21 -52.96 12.66 -1.68
C GLU A 21 -53.99 11.85 -0.86
N LEU A 22 -54.47 10.76 -1.46
CA LEU A 22 -55.52 9.91 -0.88
C LEU A 22 -54.99 9.01 0.26
N SER A 23 -53.67 8.74 0.28
CA SER A 23 -53.05 7.90 1.29
C SER A 23 -51.59 8.32 1.49
N LEU A 24 -51.20 8.47 2.76
CA LEU A 24 -49.80 8.78 3.17
C LEU A 24 -49.01 7.54 3.56
N ILE A 25 -49.62 6.36 3.59
CA ILE A 25 -48.99 5.13 4.09
C ILE A 25 -47.82 4.71 3.18
N ASN A 26 -47.93 4.94 1.89
CA ASN A 26 -46.89 4.62 0.90
C ASN A 26 -45.76 5.66 0.80
N ASN A 27 -45.87 6.78 1.51
CA ASN A 27 -44.89 7.87 1.48
C ASN A 27 -43.66 7.58 2.33
N THR A 28 -43.63 6.45 3.03
CA THR A 28 -42.49 6.06 3.87
C THR A 28 -42.14 4.60 3.58
N GLN A 29 -40.89 4.38 3.15
CA GLN A 29 -40.34 3.05 2.91
C GLN A 29 -39.04 2.89 3.65
N THR A 30 -38.90 1.80 4.40
CA THR A 30 -37.62 1.42 5.03
C THR A 30 -36.99 0.31 4.21
N ILE A 31 -35.72 0.53 3.86
CA ILE A 31 -34.88 -0.46 3.16
C ILE A 31 -33.72 -0.83 4.05
N PHE A 32 -33.22 -2.05 3.90
CA PHE A 32 -32.01 -2.53 4.56
C PHE A 32 -30.94 -2.75 3.51
N VAL A 33 -29.75 -2.21 3.76
CA VAL A 33 -28.58 -2.33 2.89
C VAL A 33 -27.44 -2.94 3.70
N ASP A 34 -26.89 -4.04 3.22
CA ASP A 34 -25.69 -4.62 3.81
C ASP A 34 -24.45 -3.92 3.24
N VAL A 35 -23.78 -3.15 4.10
CA VAL A 35 -22.57 -2.39 3.73
C VAL A 35 -21.36 -3.25 3.95
N ILE A 36 -20.73 -3.66 2.85
CA ILE A 36 -19.52 -4.48 2.86
C ILE A 36 -18.30 -3.59 2.67
N ASP A 37 -17.27 -3.77 3.52
CA ASP A 37 -15.97 -3.14 3.29
C ASP A 37 -15.20 -3.93 2.23
N GLY A 38 -15.29 -3.48 0.99
CA GLY A 38 -14.58 -4.07 -0.16
C GLY A 38 -13.16 -3.55 -0.34
N ARG A 39 -12.61 -2.76 0.61
CA ARG A 39 -11.25 -2.24 0.49
C ARG A 39 -10.22 -3.37 0.50
N LYS A 40 -9.22 -3.22 -0.36
CA LYS A 40 -8.08 -4.13 -0.38
C LYS A 40 -7.08 -3.73 0.70
N ASN A 41 -6.69 -4.69 1.53
CA ASN A 41 -5.75 -4.47 2.62
C ASN A 41 -4.32 -4.48 2.09
N VAL A 42 -3.58 -3.42 2.37
CA VAL A 42 -2.13 -3.31 2.14
C VAL A 42 -1.45 -3.28 3.52
N LEU A 43 -0.46 -4.12 3.73
CA LEU A 43 0.32 -4.15 4.95
C LEU A 43 1.76 -3.75 4.65
N ILE A 44 2.21 -2.65 5.22
CA ILE A 44 3.60 -2.21 5.18
C ILE A 44 4.30 -2.76 6.41
N ILE A 45 5.36 -3.54 6.21
CA ILE A 45 6.20 -4.05 7.29
C ILE A 45 7.59 -3.44 7.12
N ALA A 46 8.07 -2.75 8.14
CA ALA A 46 9.31 -2.01 8.08
C ALA A 46 10.33 -2.51 9.12
N ASN A 47 11.61 -2.40 8.76
CA ASN A 47 12.71 -2.68 9.68
C ASN A 47 12.78 -1.63 10.82
N ALA A 48 12.62 -0.35 10.44
CA ALA A 48 12.67 0.79 11.36
C ALA A 48 11.76 1.93 10.86
N PRO A 49 11.41 2.90 11.69
CA PRO A 49 10.72 4.12 11.27
C PRO A 49 11.47 4.84 10.15
N HIS A 50 10.75 5.24 9.09
CA HIS A 50 11.33 5.95 7.96
C HIS A 50 10.30 6.89 7.31
N PRO A 51 10.68 8.07 6.80
CA PRO A 51 9.77 9.01 6.13
C PRO A 51 9.03 8.41 4.94
N ASP A 52 9.67 7.53 4.18
CA ASP A 52 9.08 6.85 3.02
C ASP A 52 7.82 6.09 3.37
N ILE A 53 7.75 5.51 4.57
CA ILE A 53 6.58 4.74 5.02
C ILE A 53 5.34 5.61 5.04
N SER A 54 5.47 6.83 5.56
CA SER A 54 4.36 7.80 5.58
C SER A 54 3.98 8.25 4.18
N ALA A 55 4.96 8.50 3.32
CA ALA A 55 4.72 8.91 1.94
C ALA A 55 4.01 7.82 1.12
N ILE A 56 4.47 6.56 1.24
CA ILE A 56 3.86 5.40 0.58
C ILE A 56 2.43 5.20 1.08
N ARG A 57 2.24 5.21 2.39
CA ARG A 57 0.92 5.08 3.00
C ARG A 57 -0.05 6.14 2.48
N GLN A 58 0.32 7.42 2.56
CA GLN A 58 -0.53 8.52 2.08
C GLN A 58 -0.85 8.39 0.60
N SER A 59 0.13 8.01 -0.22
CA SER A 59 -0.06 7.83 -1.67
C SER A 59 -1.06 6.73 -1.99
N ILE A 60 -1.06 5.63 -1.24
CA ILE A 60 -2.02 4.53 -1.42
C ILE A 60 -3.41 4.92 -0.92
N GLU A 61 -3.51 5.59 0.24
CA GLU A 61 -4.77 5.97 0.90
C GLU A 61 -5.53 7.09 0.15
N ILE A 62 -4.91 7.77 -0.82
CA ILE A 62 -5.62 8.66 -1.77
C ILE A 62 -6.75 7.88 -2.46
N ASN A 63 -6.51 6.64 -2.82
CA ASN A 63 -7.54 5.76 -3.38
C ASN A 63 -8.30 5.07 -2.24
N LYS A 64 -9.57 5.44 -2.08
CA LYS A 64 -10.45 4.95 -1.01
C LYS A 64 -10.74 3.44 -1.05
N ASN A 65 -10.38 2.76 -2.13
CA ASN A 65 -10.50 1.31 -2.26
C ASN A 65 -9.39 0.53 -1.54
N TYR A 66 -8.42 1.22 -0.94
CA TYR A 66 -7.35 0.60 -0.17
C TYR A 66 -7.39 1.00 1.30
N SER A 67 -6.99 0.07 2.15
CA SER A 67 -6.76 0.28 3.57
C SER A 67 -5.31 -0.09 3.87
N VAL A 68 -4.54 0.81 4.46
CA VAL A 68 -3.11 0.59 4.72
C VAL A 68 -2.87 0.45 6.21
N LYS A 69 -2.25 -0.66 6.60
CA LYS A 69 -1.70 -0.85 7.94
C LYS A 69 -0.17 -0.78 7.89
N VAL A 70 0.44 -0.23 8.93
CA VAL A 70 1.89 -0.18 9.09
C VAL A 70 2.27 -0.93 10.36
N ARG A 71 3.29 -1.79 10.27
CA ARG A 71 3.88 -2.51 11.39
C ARG A 71 5.39 -2.47 11.33
N MET A 72 6.03 -2.43 12.48
CA MET A 72 7.44 -2.79 12.57
C MET A 72 7.55 -4.32 12.50
N VAL A 73 8.68 -4.84 12.06
CA VAL A 73 8.86 -6.28 11.82
C VAL A 73 8.58 -7.14 13.06
N GLN A 74 8.87 -6.62 14.26
CA GLN A 74 8.60 -7.32 15.52
C GLN A 74 7.12 -7.33 15.91
N ASP A 75 6.30 -6.43 15.36
CA ASP A 75 4.90 -6.25 15.73
C ASP A 75 3.93 -6.85 14.69
N ALA A 76 4.46 -7.33 13.56
CA ALA A 76 3.66 -7.90 12.48
C ALA A 76 3.10 -9.27 12.88
N SER A 77 1.77 -9.40 12.90
CA SER A 77 1.11 -10.65 13.24
C SER A 77 0.86 -11.54 12.02
N PRO A 78 0.89 -12.89 12.17
CA PRO A 78 0.53 -13.81 11.09
C PRO A 78 -0.87 -13.56 10.53
N ALA A 79 -1.82 -13.18 11.35
CA ALA A 79 -3.20 -12.89 10.92
C ALA A 79 -3.25 -11.68 9.98
N GLU A 80 -2.57 -10.57 10.31
CA GLU A 80 -2.50 -9.38 9.45
C GLU A 80 -1.81 -9.67 8.12
N ILE A 81 -0.78 -10.53 8.14
CA ILE A 81 -0.10 -10.97 6.92
C ILE A 81 -1.05 -11.78 6.03
N GLN A 82 -1.84 -12.68 6.62
CA GLN A 82 -2.82 -13.48 5.87
C GLN A 82 -3.94 -12.63 5.28
N GLU A 83 -4.42 -11.62 5.99
CA GLU A 83 -5.47 -10.70 5.52
C GLU A 83 -4.99 -9.74 4.44
N ALA A 84 -3.68 -9.50 4.34
CA ALA A 84 -3.14 -8.56 3.36
C ALA A 84 -3.24 -9.09 1.93
N GLY A 85 -3.77 -8.26 1.04
CA GLY A 85 -3.77 -8.51 -0.40
C GLY A 85 -2.45 -8.12 -1.08
N LEU A 86 -1.72 -7.17 -0.48
CA LEU A 86 -0.37 -6.76 -0.87
C LEU A 86 0.46 -6.49 0.37
N LEU A 87 1.68 -6.99 0.37
CA LEU A 87 2.69 -6.71 1.39
C LEU A 87 3.75 -5.76 0.82
N ILE A 88 4.14 -4.77 1.59
CA ILE A 88 5.28 -3.90 1.27
C ILE A 88 6.32 -4.10 2.35
N LEU A 89 7.47 -4.64 1.98
CA LEU A 89 8.59 -4.87 2.89
C LEU A 89 9.63 -3.77 2.73
N HIS A 90 9.68 -2.86 3.72
CA HIS A 90 10.58 -1.73 3.70
C HIS A 90 11.89 -2.07 4.44
N GLN A 91 12.98 -2.13 3.67
CA GLN A 91 14.33 -2.48 4.12
C GLN A 91 14.40 -3.84 4.86
N LEU A 92 13.63 -4.82 4.38
CA LEU A 92 13.64 -6.20 4.87
C LEU A 92 13.92 -7.18 3.71
N PRO A 93 14.75 -8.24 3.93
CA PRO A 93 15.55 -8.50 5.16
C PRO A 93 16.56 -7.40 5.41
N SER A 94 16.88 -7.14 6.67
CA SER A 94 17.81 -6.10 7.06
C SER A 94 19.10 -6.65 7.65
N LEU A 95 20.11 -5.78 7.79
CA LEU A 95 21.39 -6.12 8.43
C LEU A 95 21.20 -6.49 9.92
N SER A 96 20.20 -5.90 10.58
CA SER A 96 19.89 -6.16 12.00
C SER A 96 18.85 -7.26 12.19
N ASN A 97 18.03 -7.55 11.17
CA ASN A 97 16.98 -8.56 11.25
C ASN A 97 16.76 -9.25 9.89
N ASN A 98 17.16 -10.50 9.79
CA ASN A 98 16.98 -11.30 8.58
C ASN A 98 15.51 -11.68 8.31
N ALA A 99 14.58 -11.39 9.23
CA ALA A 99 13.14 -11.58 9.09
C ALA A 99 12.74 -12.99 8.58
N ARG A 100 13.48 -14.06 8.94
CA ARG A 100 13.32 -15.40 8.36
C ARG A 100 11.91 -15.96 8.48
N ASP A 101 11.29 -15.80 9.65
CA ASP A 101 9.95 -16.35 9.87
C ASP A 101 8.89 -15.54 9.15
N LEU A 102 9.04 -14.24 9.10
CA LEU A 102 8.21 -13.37 8.26
C LEU A 102 8.32 -13.77 6.79
N LEU A 103 9.53 -13.96 6.26
CA LEU A 103 9.76 -14.29 4.86
C LEU A 103 9.14 -15.63 4.45
N LYS A 104 9.07 -16.61 5.36
CA LYS A 104 8.33 -17.87 5.13
C LYS A 104 6.82 -17.62 4.99
N LEU A 105 6.25 -16.73 5.82
CA LEU A 105 4.82 -16.43 5.81
C LEU A 105 4.40 -15.65 4.56
N VAL A 106 5.28 -14.83 4.02
CA VAL A 106 4.99 -13.98 2.86
C VAL A 106 5.29 -14.64 1.51
N ALA A 107 5.93 -15.80 1.48
CA ALA A 107 6.40 -16.45 0.26
C ALA A 107 5.31 -16.71 -0.81
N SER A 108 4.05 -16.87 -0.39
CA SER A 108 2.89 -17.11 -1.28
C SER A 108 2.05 -15.85 -1.55
N LYS A 109 2.50 -14.69 -1.09
CA LYS A 109 1.78 -13.42 -1.19
C LYS A 109 2.41 -12.49 -2.22
N PRO A 110 1.64 -11.58 -2.83
CA PRO A 110 2.22 -10.47 -3.58
C PRO A 110 3.04 -9.59 -2.64
N VAL A 111 4.33 -9.44 -2.94
CA VAL A 111 5.27 -8.65 -2.13
C VAL A 111 5.95 -7.59 -2.99
N TRP A 112 5.95 -6.36 -2.50
CA TRP A 112 6.77 -5.28 -3.02
C TRP A 112 7.92 -5.03 -2.05
N TYR A 113 9.15 -5.29 -2.48
CA TYR A 113 10.36 -5.02 -1.71
C TYR A 113 10.87 -3.62 -2.00
N ILE A 114 11.15 -2.86 -0.95
CA ILE A 114 11.83 -1.57 -1.01
C ILE A 114 13.16 -1.74 -0.29
N LEU A 115 14.21 -1.76 -1.07
CA LEU A 115 15.57 -1.93 -0.56
C LEU A 115 16.23 -0.57 -0.33
N GLY A 116 17.10 -0.49 0.65
CA GLY A 116 17.80 0.73 1.03
C GLY A 116 19.05 0.43 1.87
N ALA A 117 19.58 1.44 2.55
CA ALA A 117 20.85 1.38 3.27
C ALA A 117 20.93 0.30 4.34
N GLN A 118 19.80 -0.08 4.93
CA GLN A 118 19.77 -1.11 5.99
C GLN A 118 19.44 -2.50 5.46
N SER A 119 19.20 -2.66 4.15
CA SER A 119 18.85 -3.95 3.55
C SER A 119 20.04 -4.90 3.54
N ASN A 120 19.78 -6.15 3.86
CA ASN A 120 20.74 -7.24 3.73
C ASN A 120 20.64 -7.81 2.30
N ILE A 121 21.46 -7.28 1.39
CA ILE A 121 21.41 -7.64 -0.04
C ILE A 121 21.73 -9.13 -0.29
N PRO A 122 22.74 -9.76 0.36
CA PRO A 122 22.95 -11.20 0.26
C PRO A 122 21.73 -12.02 0.68
N ALA A 123 21.10 -11.66 1.81
CA ALA A 123 19.90 -12.35 2.28
C ALA A 123 18.73 -12.15 1.33
N PHE A 124 18.53 -10.95 0.76
CA PHE A 124 17.51 -10.70 -0.26
C PHE A 124 17.78 -11.50 -1.54
N SER A 125 19.01 -11.54 -2.03
CA SER A 125 19.38 -12.27 -3.23
C SER A 125 19.15 -13.78 -3.10
N ALA A 126 19.25 -14.32 -1.87
CA ALA A 126 18.94 -15.73 -1.61
C ALA A 126 17.43 -16.05 -1.67
N LEU A 127 16.53 -15.05 -1.64
CA LEU A 127 15.07 -15.24 -1.68
C LEU A 127 14.52 -15.31 -3.09
N GLN A 128 15.25 -14.81 -4.07
CA GLN A 128 14.76 -14.66 -5.44
C GLN A 128 15.89 -14.83 -6.46
N SER A 129 15.54 -15.19 -7.69
CA SER A 129 16.48 -15.36 -8.80
C SER A 129 16.20 -14.44 -9.99
N LEU A 130 15.24 -13.52 -9.84
CA LEU A 130 14.79 -12.65 -10.94
C LEU A 130 15.74 -11.49 -11.21
N VAL A 131 16.41 -10.99 -10.16
CA VAL A 131 17.26 -9.82 -10.22
C VAL A 131 18.58 -10.10 -9.51
N THR A 132 19.70 -9.82 -10.16
CA THR A 132 21.01 -9.83 -9.53
C THR A 132 21.33 -8.42 -9.04
N LEU A 133 21.61 -8.30 -7.75
CA LEU A 133 21.96 -7.03 -7.12
C LEU A 133 23.43 -7.07 -6.70
N ASN A 134 24.19 -6.11 -7.21
CA ASN A 134 25.57 -5.88 -6.80
C ASN A 134 25.60 -4.67 -5.85
N SER A 135 26.12 -4.85 -4.65
CA SER A 135 26.31 -3.76 -3.70
C SER A 135 27.81 -3.66 -3.39
N SER A 136 28.37 -2.47 -3.59
CA SER A 136 29.75 -2.18 -3.22
C SER A 136 29.93 -1.97 -1.70
N GLY A 137 28.82 -1.91 -0.94
CA GLY A 137 28.82 -1.54 0.47
C GLY A 137 29.04 -0.04 0.71
N MET A 138 29.32 0.74 -0.33
CA MET A 138 29.46 2.20 -0.26
C MET A 138 28.18 2.87 -0.73
N MET A 139 27.77 3.92 -0.04
CA MET A 139 26.65 4.76 -0.47
C MET A 139 27.11 5.67 -1.62
N GLN A 140 26.31 5.73 -2.67
CA GLN A 140 26.55 6.60 -3.82
C GLN A 140 25.32 7.48 -4.06
N GLU A 141 25.58 8.67 -4.57
CA GLU A 141 24.50 9.54 -5.06
C GLU A 141 24.06 9.11 -6.44
N ALA A 142 22.76 8.92 -6.61
CA ALA A 142 22.14 8.61 -7.89
C ALA A 142 21.03 9.61 -8.19
N THR A 143 21.04 10.17 -9.39
CA THR A 143 19.96 11.04 -9.85
C THR A 143 18.93 10.22 -10.60
N ALA A 144 17.66 10.39 -10.27
CA ALA A 144 16.57 9.72 -10.98
C ALA A 144 16.47 10.20 -12.43
N ALA A 145 16.44 9.26 -13.37
CA ALA A 145 16.23 9.52 -14.79
C ALA A 145 14.98 8.76 -15.27
N ILE A 146 14.23 9.39 -16.18
CA ILE A 146 13.05 8.78 -16.77
C ILE A 146 13.48 8.05 -18.06
N LYS A 147 13.22 6.74 -18.10
CA LYS A 147 13.37 5.96 -19.31
C LYS A 147 12.13 6.12 -20.18
N THR A 148 12.23 6.90 -21.25
CA THR A 148 11.11 7.30 -22.11
C THR A 148 10.54 6.17 -22.97
N ASP A 149 11.31 5.12 -23.21
CA ASP A 149 10.96 3.94 -24.00
C ASP A 149 10.37 2.80 -23.15
N PHE A 150 10.10 3.03 -21.86
CA PHE A 150 9.49 2.04 -20.98
C PHE A 150 7.96 2.15 -21.01
N TYR A 151 7.31 1.19 -21.66
CA TYR A 151 5.87 1.25 -21.95
C TYR A 151 4.96 0.75 -20.82
N ALA A 152 5.51 0.16 -19.76
CA ALA A 152 4.68 -0.38 -18.67
C ALA A 152 3.97 0.69 -17.84
N PHE A 153 4.49 1.93 -17.84
CA PHE A 153 3.92 3.05 -17.12
C PHE A 153 3.86 4.30 -17.99
N THR A 154 2.72 4.99 -17.92
CA THR A 154 2.57 6.33 -18.50
C THR A 154 2.63 7.35 -17.39
N LEU A 155 3.60 8.26 -17.46
CA LEU A 155 3.74 9.37 -16.52
C LEU A 155 3.02 10.62 -17.03
N SER A 156 2.27 11.28 -16.16
CA SER A 156 1.72 12.60 -16.46
C SER A 156 2.86 13.63 -16.55
N GLU A 157 2.64 14.74 -17.29
CA GLU A 157 3.61 15.84 -17.38
C GLU A 157 3.98 16.40 -16.00
N GLY A 158 3.00 16.52 -15.10
CA GLY A 158 3.25 16.96 -13.73
C GLY A 158 4.14 15.99 -12.94
N SER A 159 4.02 14.68 -13.16
CA SER A 159 4.89 13.68 -12.54
C SER A 159 6.30 13.71 -13.14
N ARG A 160 6.43 13.88 -14.47
CA ARG A 160 7.72 14.02 -15.15
C ARG A 160 8.50 15.22 -14.62
N SER A 161 7.86 16.38 -14.56
CA SER A 161 8.48 17.61 -14.06
C SER A 161 8.97 17.47 -12.61
N LYS A 162 8.21 16.78 -11.75
CA LYS A 162 8.62 16.53 -10.36
C LYS A 162 9.82 15.60 -10.28
N ILE A 163 9.82 14.49 -11.03
CA ILE A 163 10.91 13.49 -10.99
C ILE A 163 12.25 14.11 -11.44
N ILE A 164 12.23 14.93 -12.48
CA ILE A 164 13.45 15.60 -12.99
C ILE A 164 14.05 16.57 -11.96
N ASN A 165 13.19 17.15 -11.10
CA ASN A 165 13.59 18.10 -10.08
C ASN A 165 13.87 17.47 -8.72
N PHE A 166 13.82 16.14 -8.58
CA PHE A 166 14.25 15.49 -7.34
C PHE A 166 15.75 15.64 -7.13
N GLY A 167 16.12 15.90 -5.89
CA GLY A 167 17.53 15.83 -5.48
C GLY A 167 18.09 14.40 -5.63
N PRO A 168 19.41 14.25 -5.58
CA PRO A 168 20.04 12.93 -5.65
C PRO A 168 19.60 12.05 -4.48
N LEU A 169 19.45 10.76 -4.77
CA LEU A 169 19.13 9.70 -3.81
C LEU A 169 20.42 9.00 -3.39
N LEU A 170 20.54 8.68 -2.12
CA LEU A 170 21.61 7.82 -1.63
C LEU A 170 21.25 6.36 -1.86
N THR A 171 22.09 5.62 -2.55
CA THR A 171 21.88 4.20 -2.85
C THR A 171 23.11 3.36 -2.49
N PRO A 172 22.95 2.15 -1.92
CA PRO A 172 24.03 1.20 -1.71
C PRO A 172 24.41 0.44 -3.01
N PHE A 173 23.71 0.69 -4.10
CA PHE A 173 23.91 0.02 -5.38
C PHE A 173 24.84 0.90 -6.24
N GLY A 174 26.07 0.44 -6.42
CA GLY A 174 27.01 1.04 -7.37
C GLY A 174 26.86 0.45 -8.76
N ASN A 175 27.40 1.16 -9.77
CA ASN A 175 27.57 0.66 -11.14
C ASN A 175 28.61 -0.45 -11.17
#